data_45086acb4452182157efb567cefc327f
#
_entry.id   45086acb4452182157efb567cefc327f
#
_cell.length_a   1.000
_cell.length_b   1.000
_cell.length_c   1.000
_cell.angle_alpha   90.00
_cell.angle_beta   90.00
_cell.angle_gamma   90.00
#
_symmetry.space_group_name_H-M   'P 1'
#
loop_
_entity.id
_entity.type
_entity.pdbx_description
1 polymer ?
#
loop_
_entity_poly.entity_id
_entity_poly.type
_entity_poly.pdbx_seq_one_letter_code
_entity_poly.pdbx_strand_id
1 'polypeptide(L)'
;MQLAGPSITTQLRSVSESFFALGAEKSVIDGALGRKSLGARAVADGVILCTGASYNASMEKVIADTVHIYRLMNLPKAETLPPECTDGLEACIREHGAALVTGALTDTMVVPLLRSGVLRRCRLVVKDPSKVLLSADTLDKLAVREVALETEDAARTLCVTVNPVSAYGWKFDKDEFLYRMREAVDVPVINVKEELA
;
A
#
# COMPACT_ATOMS: atom_id res chain seq x y z
N MET A 1 13.76 -20.25 13.03
CA MET A 1 12.46 -20.76 13.51
C MET A 1 11.39 -20.30 12.54
N GLN A 2 10.45 -21.15 12.18
CA GLN A 2 9.32 -20.80 11.30
C GLN A 2 8.02 -21.22 11.99
N LEU A 3 7.02 -20.36 11.97
CA LEU A 3 5.70 -20.59 12.54
C LEU A 3 4.63 -20.32 11.49
N ALA A 4 3.67 -21.23 11.35
CA ALA A 4 2.44 -20.95 10.61
C ALA A 4 1.65 -19.90 11.41
N GLY A 5 1.63 -18.69 10.90
CA GLY A 5 1.28 -17.51 11.67
C GLY A 5 -0.21 -17.34 11.94
N PRO A 6 -0.55 -16.54 12.95
CA PRO A 6 -1.92 -16.15 13.27
C PRO A 6 -2.51 -15.26 12.18
N SER A 7 -3.84 -15.24 12.12
CA SER A 7 -4.58 -14.43 11.14
C SER A 7 -4.84 -12.99 11.62
N ILE A 8 -4.60 -12.69 12.88
CA ILE A 8 -4.93 -11.40 13.51
C ILE A 8 -3.66 -10.57 13.71
N THR A 9 -3.68 -9.32 13.29
CA THR A 9 -2.54 -8.37 13.32
C THR A 9 -1.92 -8.22 14.71
N THR A 10 -2.72 -8.14 15.77
CA THR A 10 -2.23 -8.02 17.15
C THR A 10 -1.44 -9.26 17.61
N GLN A 11 -1.85 -10.44 17.17
CA GLN A 11 -1.14 -11.70 17.48
C GLN A 11 0.19 -11.79 16.71
N LEU A 12 0.26 -11.26 15.47
CA LEU A 12 1.51 -11.23 14.70
C LEU A 12 2.59 -10.43 15.42
N ARG A 13 2.23 -9.29 16.00
CA ARG A 13 3.15 -8.47 16.79
C ARG A 13 3.67 -9.24 18.01
N SER A 14 2.78 -9.85 18.78
CA SER A 14 3.15 -10.64 19.97
C SER A 14 4.06 -11.82 19.62
N VAL A 15 3.83 -12.50 18.48
CA VAL A 15 4.72 -13.56 17.99
C VAL A 15 6.10 -13.02 17.61
N SER A 16 6.16 -11.88 16.90
CA SER A 16 7.43 -11.24 16.57
C SER A 16 8.20 -10.83 17.81
N GLU A 17 7.55 -10.24 18.80
CA GLU A 17 8.15 -9.89 20.10
C GLU A 17 8.69 -11.14 20.83
N SER A 18 7.96 -12.25 20.78
CA SER A 18 8.43 -13.53 21.34
C SER A 18 9.68 -14.06 20.61
N PHE A 19 9.78 -13.91 19.29
CA PHE A 19 10.97 -14.29 18.54
C PHE A 19 12.18 -13.44 18.91
N PHE A 20 12.00 -12.13 19.07
CA PHE A 20 13.07 -11.23 19.52
C PHE A 20 13.51 -11.56 20.94
N ALA A 21 12.60 -11.90 21.86
CA ALA A 21 12.93 -12.35 23.21
C ALA A 21 13.74 -13.66 23.22
N LEU A 22 13.58 -14.51 22.19
CA LEU A 22 14.34 -15.73 21.97
C LEU A 22 15.66 -15.51 21.20
N GLY A 23 16.04 -14.26 20.94
CA GLY A 23 17.31 -13.90 20.30
C GLY A 23 17.25 -13.74 18.78
N ALA A 24 16.07 -13.64 18.18
CA ALA A 24 15.95 -13.30 16.76
C ALA A 24 16.34 -11.83 16.54
N GLU A 25 17.20 -11.57 15.56
CA GLU A 25 17.57 -10.21 15.15
C GLU A 25 16.59 -9.63 14.13
N LYS A 26 15.91 -10.49 13.38
CA LYS A 26 14.94 -10.12 12.34
C LYS A 26 13.75 -11.08 12.37
N SER A 27 12.58 -10.53 12.12
CA SER A 27 11.33 -11.28 11.92
C SER A 27 10.79 -10.96 10.53
N VAL A 28 10.57 -11.98 9.71
CA VAL A 28 9.98 -11.83 8.38
C VAL A 28 8.57 -12.40 8.43
N ILE A 29 7.59 -11.57 8.08
CA ILE A 29 6.19 -11.95 8.02
C ILE A 29 5.83 -12.14 6.55
N ASP A 30 5.58 -13.39 6.15
CA ASP A 30 5.05 -13.69 4.82
C ASP A 30 3.56 -13.40 4.79
N GLY A 31 3.17 -12.48 3.93
CA GLY A 31 1.79 -12.00 3.77
C GLY A 31 1.23 -12.33 2.40
N ALA A 32 0.14 -13.09 2.34
CA ALA A 32 -0.60 -13.24 1.10
C ALA A 32 -1.16 -11.88 0.62
N LEU A 33 -1.23 -11.70 -0.71
CA LEU A 33 -1.72 -10.51 -1.43
C LEU A 33 -3.04 -9.89 -0.90
N GLY A 34 -3.88 -10.67 -0.23
CA GLY A 34 -5.15 -10.22 0.36
C GLY A 34 -5.02 -9.51 1.72
N ARG A 35 -3.84 -9.53 2.35
CA ARG A 35 -3.66 -8.97 3.69
C ARG A 35 -2.92 -7.63 3.66
N LYS A 36 -3.49 -6.63 2.99
CA LYS A 36 -2.95 -5.26 2.96
C LYS A 36 -2.65 -4.69 4.37
N SER A 37 -3.35 -5.19 5.40
CA SER A 37 -3.15 -4.81 6.80
C SER A 37 -1.78 -5.18 7.38
N LEU A 38 -1.01 -6.06 6.73
CA LEU A 38 0.35 -6.41 7.16
C LEU A 38 1.37 -5.30 6.86
N GLY A 39 1.04 -4.36 5.99
CA GLY A 39 1.83 -3.17 5.72
C GLY A 39 1.69 -2.05 6.76
N ALA A 40 0.88 -2.24 7.80
CA ALA A 40 0.79 -1.26 8.87
C ALA A 40 2.07 -1.27 9.73
N ARG A 41 2.62 -0.11 10.07
CA ARG A 41 3.81 0.04 10.92
C ARG A 41 3.66 -0.62 12.30
N ALA A 42 2.42 -0.81 12.75
CA ALA A 42 2.12 -1.55 13.97
C ALA A 42 2.60 -3.03 13.92
N VAL A 43 2.91 -3.57 12.74
CA VAL A 43 3.29 -4.98 12.53
C VAL A 43 4.69 -5.13 11.96
N ALA A 44 5.12 -4.21 11.10
CA ALA A 44 6.40 -4.30 10.39
C ALA A 44 7.04 -2.92 10.24
N ASP A 45 8.36 -2.85 10.40
CA ASP A 45 9.15 -1.63 10.20
C ASP A 45 9.30 -1.29 8.71
N GLY A 46 9.19 -2.29 7.84
CA GLY A 46 9.27 -2.12 6.40
C GLY A 46 8.64 -3.28 5.64
N VAL A 47 8.32 -3.04 4.38
CA VAL A 47 7.64 -3.98 3.49
C VAL A 47 8.49 -4.23 2.25
N ILE A 48 8.59 -5.49 1.84
CA ILE A 48 9.07 -5.89 0.52
C ILE A 48 7.83 -6.20 -0.33
N LEU A 49 7.62 -5.42 -1.38
CA LEU A 49 6.50 -5.65 -2.29
C LEU A 49 6.93 -6.62 -3.39
N CYS A 50 6.34 -7.81 -3.39
CA CYS A 50 6.66 -8.87 -4.36
C CYS A 50 5.62 -8.91 -5.48
N THR A 51 6.09 -8.94 -6.74
CA THR A 51 5.23 -9.02 -7.92
C THR A 51 5.86 -9.92 -8.99
N GLY A 52 5.11 -10.28 -10.01
CA GLY A 52 5.66 -11.08 -11.10
C GLY A 52 4.64 -11.62 -12.08
N ALA A 53 5.14 -12.33 -13.09
CA ALA A 53 4.37 -12.87 -14.19
C ALA A 53 3.24 -13.82 -13.77
N SER A 54 3.34 -14.46 -12.60
CA SER A 54 2.26 -15.31 -12.09
C SER A 54 1.00 -14.55 -11.70
N TYR A 55 1.09 -13.23 -11.49
CA TYR A 55 -0.06 -12.40 -11.15
C TYR A 55 -1.00 -12.19 -12.33
N ASN A 56 -0.46 -11.89 -13.52
CA ASN A 56 -1.24 -11.71 -14.76
C ASN A 56 -0.36 -11.97 -15.98
N ALA A 57 -0.94 -12.39 -17.09
CA ALA A 57 -0.24 -12.61 -18.36
C ALA A 57 0.14 -11.31 -19.07
N SER A 58 -0.48 -10.17 -18.75
CA SER A 58 -0.09 -8.85 -19.25
C SER A 58 0.92 -8.19 -18.31
N MET A 59 2.10 -7.89 -18.82
CA MET A 59 3.14 -7.17 -18.11
C MET A 59 2.65 -5.76 -17.71
N GLU A 60 1.94 -5.08 -18.61
CA GLU A 60 1.38 -3.75 -18.37
C GLU A 60 0.46 -3.76 -17.14
N LYS A 61 -0.42 -4.76 -17.06
CA LYS A 61 -1.33 -4.90 -15.93
C LYS A 61 -0.58 -5.20 -14.64
N VAL A 62 0.42 -6.06 -14.67
CA VAL A 62 1.25 -6.36 -13.49
C VAL A 62 1.94 -5.10 -12.98
N ILE A 63 2.54 -4.32 -13.87
CA ILE A 63 3.21 -3.06 -13.51
C ILE A 63 2.18 -2.07 -12.94
N ALA A 64 1.08 -1.83 -13.65
CA ALA A 64 0.07 -0.86 -13.23
C ALA A 64 -0.52 -1.19 -11.84
N ASP A 65 -0.89 -2.45 -11.62
CA ASP A 65 -1.46 -2.88 -10.33
C ASP A 65 -0.41 -2.83 -9.20
N THR A 66 0.86 -3.16 -9.51
CA THR A 66 1.96 -3.07 -8.53
C THR A 66 2.23 -1.61 -8.15
N VAL A 67 2.30 -0.71 -9.13
CA VAL A 67 2.50 0.74 -8.89
C VAL A 67 1.34 1.31 -8.09
N HIS A 68 0.11 0.90 -8.38
CA HIS A 68 -1.05 1.30 -7.59
C HIS A 68 -0.91 0.90 -6.12
N ILE A 69 -0.56 -0.35 -5.83
CA ILE A 69 -0.32 -0.82 -4.45
C ILE A 69 0.85 -0.07 -3.82
N TYR A 70 1.95 0.12 -4.57
CA TYR A 70 3.12 0.87 -4.12
C TYR A 70 2.75 2.30 -3.71
N ARG A 71 1.98 3.02 -4.51
CA ARG A 71 1.49 4.38 -4.18
C ARG A 71 0.67 4.39 -2.90
N LEU A 72 -0.23 3.42 -2.71
CA LEU A 72 -1.03 3.30 -1.48
C LEU A 72 -0.17 3.02 -0.24
N MET A 73 0.83 2.14 -0.36
CA MET A 73 1.70 1.80 0.77
C MET A 73 2.67 2.92 1.15
N ASN A 74 2.97 3.84 0.23
CA ASN A 74 3.88 4.96 0.44
C ASN A 74 3.14 6.30 0.52
N LEU A 75 1.91 6.32 1.00
CA LEU A 75 1.21 7.56 1.32
C LEU A 75 2.02 8.39 2.32
N PRO A 76 2.08 9.71 2.15
CA PRO A 76 2.76 10.59 3.09
C PRO A 76 2.19 10.42 4.50
N LYS A 77 3.07 10.48 5.50
CA LYS A 77 2.64 10.52 6.90
C LYS A 77 2.09 11.89 7.23
N ALA A 78 0.90 11.93 7.83
CA ALA A 78 0.31 13.16 8.31
C ALA A 78 1.12 13.74 9.48
N GLU A 79 1.50 14.99 9.40
CA GLU A 79 2.19 15.70 10.50
C GLU A 79 1.21 16.04 11.64
N THR A 80 -0.03 16.34 11.29
CA THR A 80 -1.09 16.67 12.23
C THR A 80 -2.37 15.94 11.82
N LEU A 81 -3.11 15.46 12.80
CA LEU A 81 -4.40 14.80 12.56
C LEU A 81 -5.52 15.82 12.50
N PRO A 82 -6.34 15.82 11.44
CA PRO A 82 -7.55 16.62 11.38
C PRO A 82 -8.65 16.03 12.30
N PRO A 83 -9.77 16.76 12.51
CA PRO A 83 -10.90 16.24 13.26
C PRO A 83 -11.47 14.94 12.68
N GLU A 84 -11.97 14.07 13.54
CA GLU A 84 -12.74 12.90 13.11
C GLU A 84 -14.07 13.33 12.50
N CYS A 85 -14.48 12.62 11.45
CA CYS A 85 -15.75 12.90 10.77
C CYS A 85 -16.91 12.21 11.49
N THR A 86 -17.61 12.92 12.36
CA THR A 86 -18.84 12.44 13.02
C THR A 86 -20.08 12.65 12.13
N ASP A 87 -20.14 13.77 11.42
CA ASP A 87 -21.29 14.20 10.62
C ASP A 87 -21.14 13.90 9.11
N GLY A 88 -20.19 13.03 8.78
CA GLY A 88 -19.89 12.63 7.42
C GLY A 88 -18.76 13.41 6.78
N LEU A 89 -18.11 12.78 5.79
CA LEU A 89 -16.89 13.28 5.16
C LEU A 89 -17.10 14.66 4.48
N GLU A 90 -18.25 14.89 3.85
CA GLU A 90 -18.56 16.15 3.16
C GLU A 90 -18.62 17.32 4.14
N ALA A 91 -19.34 17.17 5.26
CA ALA A 91 -19.49 18.21 6.28
C ALA A 91 -18.12 18.59 6.85
N CYS A 92 -17.31 17.61 7.22
CA CYS A 92 -15.99 17.79 7.77
C CYS A 92 -15.05 18.54 6.81
N ILE A 93 -15.05 18.19 5.53
CA ILE A 93 -14.23 18.86 4.50
C ILE A 93 -14.70 20.31 4.30
N ARG A 94 -16.02 20.56 4.28
CA ARG A 94 -16.55 21.92 4.11
C ARG A 94 -16.20 22.83 5.29
N GLU A 95 -16.20 22.29 6.49
CA GLU A 95 -15.96 23.07 7.71
C GLU A 95 -14.46 23.27 7.99
N HIS A 96 -13.65 22.22 7.81
CA HIS A 96 -12.25 22.22 8.25
C HIS A 96 -11.22 22.13 7.11
N GLY A 97 -11.66 21.91 5.87
CA GLY A 97 -10.74 21.67 4.73
C GLY A 97 -9.93 20.36 4.86
N ALA A 98 -10.19 19.57 5.89
CA ALA A 98 -9.46 18.34 6.18
C ALA A 98 -10.35 17.35 6.95
N ALA A 99 -10.09 16.05 6.83
CA ALA A 99 -10.85 15.03 7.52
C ALA A 99 -10.00 13.81 7.89
N LEU A 100 -10.18 13.28 9.12
CA LEU A 100 -9.67 11.97 9.52
C LEU A 100 -10.73 10.90 9.24
N VAL A 101 -10.40 9.97 8.35
CA VAL A 101 -11.27 8.86 7.98
C VAL A 101 -10.89 7.63 8.80
N THR A 102 -11.68 7.30 9.79
CA THR A 102 -11.42 6.17 10.70
C THR A 102 -11.78 4.80 10.10
N GLY A 103 -12.68 4.79 9.12
CA GLY A 103 -13.11 3.60 8.38
C GLY A 103 -12.34 3.39 7.07
N ALA A 104 -12.90 2.57 6.19
CA ALA A 104 -12.38 2.37 4.84
C ALA A 104 -12.75 3.55 3.94
N LEU A 105 -11.76 4.11 3.25
CA LEU A 105 -11.95 5.12 2.21
C LEU A 105 -12.17 4.42 0.87
N THR A 106 -13.35 4.52 0.31
CA THR A 106 -13.77 3.78 -0.90
C THR A 106 -14.14 4.70 -2.05
N ASP A 107 -14.12 4.19 -3.27
CA ASP A 107 -14.57 4.92 -4.46
C ASP A 107 -16.03 5.40 -4.32
N THR A 108 -16.89 4.61 -3.68
CA THR A 108 -18.30 4.97 -3.46
C THR A 108 -18.46 6.20 -2.57
N MET A 109 -17.53 6.45 -1.66
CA MET A 109 -17.50 7.65 -0.82
C MET A 109 -16.87 8.84 -1.55
N VAL A 110 -15.78 8.61 -2.26
CA VAL A 110 -14.93 9.66 -2.82
C VAL A 110 -15.48 10.21 -4.14
N VAL A 111 -15.95 9.36 -5.04
CA VAL A 111 -16.37 9.76 -6.40
C VAL A 111 -17.53 10.78 -6.38
N PRO A 112 -18.59 10.66 -5.56
CA PRO A 112 -19.61 11.69 -5.46
C PRO A 112 -19.06 13.05 -5.00
N LEU A 113 -18.14 13.06 -4.04
CA LEU A 113 -17.53 14.29 -3.51
C LEU A 113 -16.55 14.95 -4.48
N LEU A 114 -15.88 14.16 -5.32
CA LEU A 114 -15.11 14.67 -6.47
C LEU A 114 -16.03 15.34 -7.50
N ARG A 115 -17.19 14.72 -7.81
CA ARG A 115 -18.16 15.25 -8.78
C ARG A 115 -18.81 16.55 -8.29
N SER A 116 -19.14 16.64 -7.02
CA SER A 116 -19.72 17.85 -6.42
C SER A 116 -18.70 18.98 -6.21
N GLY A 117 -17.40 18.70 -6.40
CA GLY A 117 -16.32 19.68 -6.20
C GLY A 117 -15.93 19.94 -4.74
N VAL A 118 -16.47 19.17 -3.81
CA VAL A 118 -16.13 19.24 -2.37
C VAL A 118 -14.67 18.85 -2.14
N LEU A 119 -14.23 17.76 -2.77
CA LEU A 119 -12.84 17.32 -2.70
C LEU A 119 -11.98 18.13 -3.69
N ARG A 120 -11.45 19.26 -3.19
CA ARG A 120 -10.51 20.11 -3.90
C ARG A 120 -9.67 20.88 -2.89
N ARG A 121 -8.33 20.85 -3.03
CA ARG A 121 -7.38 21.56 -2.15
C ARG A 121 -7.64 21.29 -0.66
N CYS A 122 -7.89 20.04 -0.33
CA CYS A 122 -8.21 19.58 1.02
C CYS A 122 -7.32 18.39 1.40
N ARG A 123 -7.38 17.98 2.67
CA ARG A 123 -6.60 16.87 3.20
C ARG A 123 -7.53 15.73 3.63
N LEU A 124 -7.18 14.52 3.24
CA LEU A 124 -7.79 13.28 3.73
C LEU A 124 -6.72 12.48 4.45
N VAL A 125 -6.91 12.22 5.71
CA VAL A 125 -6.02 11.36 6.50
C VAL A 125 -6.73 10.06 6.80
N VAL A 126 -6.08 8.93 6.52
CA VAL A 126 -6.55 7.59 6.88
C VAL A 126 -5.68 7.03 8.00
N LYS A 127 -6.21 6.10 8.78
CA LYS A 127 -5.45 5.50 9.88
C LYS A 127 -4.22 4.73 9.40
N ASP A 128 -4.39 3.93 8.36
CA ASP A 128 -3.32 3.18 7.70
C ASP A 128 -3.66 2.93 6.22
N PRO A 129 -2.65 2.63 5.36
CA PRO A 129 -2.86 2.42 3.93
C PRO A 129 -3.85 1.31 3.57
N SER A 130 -4.03 0.31 4.45
CA SER A 130 -4.98 -0.79 4.20
C SER A 130 -6.44 -0.34 4.20
N LYS A 131 -6.69 0.85 4.73
CA LYS A 131 -8.02 1.47 4.73
C LYS A 131 -8.36 2.17 3.42
N VAL A 132 -7.37 2.32 2.51
CA VAL A 132 -7.61 2.96 1.22
C VAL A 132 -7.99 1.90 0.18
N LEU A 133 -9.26 1.91 -0.21
CA LEU A 133 -9.85 1.00 -1.20
C LEU A 133 -10.26 1.80 -2.46
N LEU A 134 -9.37 2.69 -2.89
CA LEU A 134 -9.57 3.52 -4.08
C LEU A 134 -8.96 2.86 -5.31
N SER A 135 -9.60 3.02 -6.46
CA SER A 135 -9.05 2.69 -7.77
C SER A 135 -7.91 3.65 -8.14
N ALA A 136 -7.05 3.23 -9.07
CA ALA A 136 -5.98 4.08 -9.60
C ALA A 136 -6.54 5.37 -10.21
N ASP A 137 -7.63 5.28 -10.98
CA ASP A 137 -8.33 6.41 -11.58
C ASP A 137 -8.83 7.41 -10.51
N THR A 138 -9.35 6.92 -9.40
CA THR A 138 -9.80 7.81 -8.31
C THR A 138 -8.62 8.48 -7.61
N LEU A 139 -7.50 7.77 -7.39
CA LEU A 139 -6.27 8.37 -6.86
C LEU A 139 -5.74 9.48 -7.77
N ASP A 140 -5.72 9.26 -9.07
CA ASP A 140 -5.27 10.25 -10.04
C ASP A 140 -6.18 11.48 -10.05
N LYS A 141 -7.49 11.28 -9.95
CA LYS A 141 -8.47 12.38 -9.82
C LYS A 141 -8.29 13.18 -8.53
N LEU A 142 -7.96 12.53 -7.40
CA LEU A 142 -7.63 13.22 -6.16
C LEU A 142 -6.38 14.10 -6.34
N ALA A 143 -5.32 13.56 -6.96
CA ALA A 143 -4.10 14.30 -7.24
C ALA A 143 -4.33 15.52 -8.14
N VAL A 144 -5.10 15.38 -9.23
CA VAL A 144 -5.49 16.49 -10.12
C VAL A 144 -6.27 17.58 -9.39
N ARG A 145 -7.04 17.21 -8.37
CA ARG A 145 -7.80 18.14 -7.52
C ARG A 145 -7.01 18.73 -6.37
N GLU A 146 -5.71 18.44 -6.30
CA GLU A 146 -4.83 18.88 -5.21
C GLU A 146 -5.35 18.41 -3.83
N VAL A 147 -5.91 17.19 -3.76
CA VAL A 147 -6.31 16.57 -2.51
C VAL A 147 -5.13 15.80 -1.95
N ALA A 148 -4.64 16.21 -0.79
CA ALA A 148 -3.59 15.50 -0.08
C ALA A 148 -4.19 14.27 0.60
N LEU A 149 -3.84 13.07 0.12
CA LEU A 149 -4.17 11.81 0.78
C LEU A 149 -2.98 11.38 1.62
N GLU A 150 -3.16 11.30 2.92
CA GLU A 150 -2.12 11.04 3.92
C GLU A 150 -2.53 9.89 4.84
N THR A 151 -1.59 9.38 5.59
CA THR A 151 -1.84 8.32 6.58
C THR A 151 -1.27 8.68 7.95
N GLU A 152 -1.95 8.26 9.01
CA GLU A 152 -1.46 8.38 10.39
C GLU A 152 -0.28 7.42 10.62
N ASP A 153 -0.37 6.21 10.10
CA ASP A 153 0.65 5.17 10.29
C ASP A 153 0.90 4.38 9.00
N ALA A 154 2.17 4.30 8.59
CA ALA A 154 2.58 3.58 7.39
C ALA A 154 3.92 2.88 7.59
N ALA A 155 4.04 1.65 7.10
CA ALA A 155 5.32 0.99 6.94
C ALA A 155 5.97 1.47 5.62
N ARG A 156 7.28 1.66 5.66
CA ARG A 156 8.05 2.06 4.46
C ARG A 156 8.23 0.87 3.53
N THR A 157 7.96 1.03 2.24
CA THR A 157 8.41 0.05 1.24
C THR A 157 9.93 0.13 1.11
N LEU A 158 10.61 -1.00 1.34
CA LEU A 158 12.07 -1.10 1.29
C LEU A 158 12.57 -1.36 -0.13
N CYS A 159 11.89 -2.25 -0.84
CA CYS A 159 12.16 -2.58 -2.24
C CYS A 159 10.94 -3.25 -2.88
N VAL A 160 10.97 -3.33 -4.20
CA VAL A 160 10.06 -4.15 -5.00
C VAL A 160 10.84 -5.33 -5.55
N THR A 161 10.33 -6.56 -5.42
CA THR A 161 10.92 -7.71 -6.08
C THR A 161 10.06 -8.14 -7.26
N VAL A 162 10.71 -8.49 -8.38
CA VAL A 162 10.04 -8.93 -9.61
C VAL A 162 10.45 -10.35 -9.98
N ASN A 163 9.47 -11.17 -10.37
CA ASN A 163 9.69 -12.48 -10.95
C ASN A 163 9.13 -12.51 -12.37
N PRO A 164 10.00 -12.52 -13.42
CA PRO A 164 9.54 -12.53 -14.81
C PRO A 164 8.98 -13.87 -15.25
N VAL A 165 9.10 -14.93 -14.46
CA VAL A 165 8.66 -16.30 -14.82
C VAL A 165 7.37 -16.63 -14.08
N SER A 166 6.35 -17.00 -14.86
CA SER A 166 5.07 -17.45 -14.32
C SER A 166 5.10 -18.95 -13.98
N ALA A 167 4.42 -19.31 -12.89
CA ALA A 167 4.14 -20.71 -12.56
C ALA A 167 3.17 -21.38 -13.56
N TYR A 168 2.50 -20.59 -14.41
CA TYR A 168 1.48 -21.05 -15.37
C TYR A 168 1.98 -21.18 -16.82
N GLY A 169 3.30 -21.06 -17.04
CA GLY A 169 3.93 -21.39 -18.31
C GLY A 169 4.29 -20.22 -19.24
N TRP A 170 3.95 -18.96 -18.90
CA TRP A 170 4.43 -17.79 -19.64
C TRP A 170 5.55 -17.06 -18.90
N LYS A 171 6.25 -16.22 -19.61
CA LYS A 171 7.31 -15.37 -19.06
C LYS A 171 7.27 -14.00 -19.70
N PHE A 172 7.73 -13.00 -18.97
CA PHE A 172 8.00 -11.66 -19.49
C PHE A 172 9.46 -11.57 -19.95
N ASP A 173 9.74 -10.62 -20.83
CA ASP A 173 11.11 -10.18 -21.04
C ASP A 173 11.64 -9.60 -19.73
N LYS A 174 12.75 -10.17 -19.24
CA LYS A 174 13.27 -9.89 -17.90
C LYS A 174 13.82 -8.47 -17.79
N ASP A 175 14.50 -8.01 -18.85
CA ASP A 175 15.18 -6.72 -18.88
C ASP A 175 14.16 -5.59 -19.05
N GLU A 176 13.18 -5.77 -19.93
CA GLU A 176 12.07 -4.85 -20.10
C GLU A 176 11.24 -4.73 -18.81
N PHE A 177 10.89 -5.85 -18.18
CA PHE A 177 10.07 -5.85 -16.94
C PHE A 177 10.80 -5.14 -15.80
N LEU A 178 12.11 -5.44 -15.62
CA LEU A 178 12.94 -4.81 -14.61
C LEU A 178 13.09 -3.30 -14.86
N TYR A 179 13.38 -2.92 -16.10
CA TYR A 179 13.54 -1.53 -16.51
C TYR A 179 12.25 -0.73 -16.25
N ARG A 180 11.13 -1.20 -16.78
CA ARG A 180 9.84 -0.50 -16.62
C ARG A 180 9.38 -0.40 -15.17
N MET A 181 9.67 -1.40 -14.34
CA MET A 181 9.35 -1.32 -12.92
C MET A 181 10.26 -0.31 -12.20
N ARG A 182 11.55 -0.21 -12.55
CA ARG A 182 12.48 0.78 -12.02
C ARG A 182 12.08 2.21 -12.35
N GLU A 183 11.56 2.45 -13.54
CA GLU A 183 11.04 3.77 -13.95
C GLU A 183 9.75 4.14 -13.21
N ALA A 184 9.02 3.16 -12.68
CA ALA A 184 7.70 3.37 -12.10
C ALA A 184 7.69 3.52 -10.57
N VAL A 185 8.80 3.21 -9.88
CA VAL A 185 8.93 3.30 -8.42
C VAL A 185 10.28 3.91 -8.04
N ASP A 186 10.35 4.59 -6.91
CA ASP A 186 11.54 5.28 -6.39
C ASP A 186 12.32 4.48 -5.33
N VAL A 187 12.07 3.17 -5.25
CA VAL A 187 12.80 2.23 -4.37
C VAL A 187 13.56 1.19 -5.20
N PRO A 188 14.57 0.51 -4.64
CA PRO A 188 15.27 -0.56 -5.35
C PRO A 188 14.32 -1.63 -5.91
N VAL A 189 14.55 -2.04 -7.16
CA VAL A 189 13.82 -3.15 -7.81
C VAL A 189 14.80 -4.29 -8.08
N ILE A 190 14.48 -5.47 -7.58
CA ILE A 190 15.33 -6.65 -7.56
C ILE A 190 14.68 -7.78 -8.37
N ASN A 191 15.39 -8.34 -9.33
CA ASN A 191 14.94 -9.54 -10.05
C ASN A 191 15.36 -10.80 -9.29
N VAL A 192 14.40 -11.49 -8.66
CA VAL A 192 14.68 -12.67 -7.82
C VAL A 192 15.23 -13.88 -8.58
N LYS A 193 15.23 -13.86 -9.92
CA LYS A 193 15.82 -14.95 -10.74
C LYS A 193 17.27 -14.71 -11.13
N GLU A 194 17.78 -13.50 -11.02
CA GLU A 194 19.16 -13.16 -11.39
C GLU A 194 20.11 -13.09 -10.18
N GLU A 195 19.59 -12.74 -9.02
CA GLU A 195 20.42 -12.53 -7.80
C GLU A 195 20.59 -13.80 -6.97
N LEU A 196 19.95 -14.91 -7.35
CA LEU A 196 20.07 -16.23 -6.71
C LEU A 196 20.92 -17.22 -7.55
N ALA A 197 21.59 -16.76 -8.62
CA ALA A 197 22.44 -17.60 -9.47
C ALA A 197 23.92 -17.50 -9.11
#